data_ceb13360e4257d9024755c45d897863b
#
_entry.id   ceb13360e4257d9024755c45d897863b
#
_cell.length_a   1.000
_cell.length_b   1.000
_cell.length_c   1.000
_cell.angle_alpha   90.00
_cell.angle_beta   90.00
_cell.angle_gamma   90.00
#
_symmetry.space_group_name_H-M   'P 1'
#
loop_
_entity.id
_entity.type
_entity.pdbx_description
1 polymer ?
#
loop_
_entity_poly.entity_id
_entity_poly.type
_entity_poly.pdbx_seq_one_letter_code
_entity_poly.pdbx_strand_id
1 'polypeptide(L)'
;MESLYNLNYDQMCEYALDHGWKSYRGHQIFQWLYRNRVFDIDEMTNVSKETREILKKDFIVNPLELIKKQVSHDGTTKFLFKTSDGALLESVMMVFDYGRSVCVSSQVGCNMGCAFCASGLTKKKRDLTSGEMVAQVMYVQKELDKDNLRLSHIVVMGTGEPFDNYDNVMNFLATVNHDRGLGICSRHITISTCGIVPRILDFANEHTQYNLAISLHAPNDELRDQLMPVNHAYPLKELMEAIQYYGKENNRRLTFEYILLKGVNDHPEHAKQLSKLLHGMNAYVNLIPYNAVDEKGFKSVTHDEAMVFYDLLMKNHVRCTIRKEHGNDIDAACGQLRIKEIKKEGI
;
A
#
# COMPACT_ATOMS: atom_id res chain seq x y z
N MET A 1 -16.33 2.62 -18.54
CA MET A 1 -16.87 3.76 -17.78
C MET A 1 -15.95 4.00 -16.61
N GLU A 2 -15.59 5.24 -16.35
CA GLU A 2 -14.70 5.58 -15.25
C GLU A 2 -15.38 5.52 -13.88
N SER A 3 -14.59 5.45 -12.80
CA SER A 3 -15.15 5.50 -11.46
C SER A 3 -15.18 6.93 -10.93
N LEU A 4 -16.27 7.32 -10.25
CA LEU A 4 -16.33 8.56 -9.47
C LEU A 4 -15.21 8.67 -8.42
N TYR A 5 -14.72 7.55 -7.95
CA TYR A 5 -13.56 7.53 -7.02
C TYR A 5 -12.24 7.95 -7.67
N ASN A 6 -12.15 8.09 -9.01
CA ASN A 6 -10.98 8.66 -9.68
C ASN A 6 -10.84 10.16 -9.43
N LEU A 7 -11.95 10.86 -9.13
CA LEU A 7 -11.95 12.28 -8.87
C LEU A 7 -11.67 12.56 -7.39
N ASN A 8 -10.59 13.29 -7.09
CA ASN A 8 -10.38 13.86 -5.77
C ASN A 8 -11.39 15.01 -5.51
N TYR A 9 -11.34 15.61 -4.34
CA TYR A 9 -12.30 16.66 -3.96
C TYR A 9 -12.30 17.85 -4.92
N ASP A 10 -11.13 18.34 -5.30
CA ASP A 10 -11.01 19.52 -6.16
C ASP A 10 -11.47 19.20 -7.58
N GLN A 11 -11.06 18.06 -8.12
CA GLN A 11 -11.52 17.56 -9.43
C GLN A 11 -13.05 17.32 -9.47
N MET A 12 -13.64 16.84 -8.37
CA MET A 12 -15.08 16.69 -8.26
C MET A 12 -15.82 18.04 -8.28
N CYS A 13 -15.25 19.06 -7.64
CA CYS A 13 -15.78 20.42 -7.68
C CYS A 13 -15.63 21.06 -9.07
N GLU A 14 -14.50 20.82 -9.74
CA GLU A 14 -14.24 21.27 -11.11
C GLU A 14 -15.20 20.62 -12.10
N TYR A 15 -15.38 19.30 -12.04
CA TYR A 15 -16.36 18.58 -12.84
C TYR A 15 -17.78 19.16 -12.69
N ALA A 16 -18.17 19.52 -11.45
CA ALA A 16 -19.47 20.16 -11.23
C ALA A 16 -19.58 21.53 -11.93
N LEU A 17 -18.52 22.34 -11.90
CA LEU A 17 -18.48 23.65 -12.56
C LEU A 17 -18.53 23.51 -14.10
N ASP A 18 -17.81 22.56 -14.65
CA ASP A 18 -17.77 22.29 -16.10
C ASP A 18 -19.15 21.89 -16.66
N HIS A 19 -19.98 21.28 -15.81
CA HIS A 19 -21.39 20.97 -16.14
C HIS A 19 -22.37 22.12 -15.86
N GLY A 20 -21.86 23.33 -15.53
CA GLY A 20 -22.66 24.49 -15.20
C GLY A 20 -23.38 24.37 -13.85
N TRP A 21 -22.97 23.42 -13.00
CA TRP A 21 -23.52 23.31 -11.64
C TRP A 21 -22.81 24.26 -10.69
N LYS A 22 -23.47 24.59 -9.57
CA LYS A 22 -22.81 25.34 -8.51
C LYS A 22 -21.76 24.48 -7.80
N SER A 23 -20.65 25.06 -7.36
CA SER A 23 -19.51 24.37 -6.74
C SER A 23 -19.90 23.47 -5.56
N TYR A 24 -20.93 23.84 -4.78
CA TYR A 24 -21.41 23.00 -3.68
C TYR A 24 -21.90 21.61 -4.14
N ARG A 25 -22.21 21.42 -5.42
CA ARG A 25 -22.65 20.13 -5.95
C ARG A 25 -21.53 19.10 -5.93
N GLY A 26 -20.30 19.51 -6.29
CA GLY A 26 -19.13 18.65 -6.15
C GLY A 26 -18.91 18.19 -4.70
N HIS A 27 -19.00 19.14 -3.76
CA HIS A 27 -18.96 18.81 -2.33
C HIS A 27 -20.05 17.82 -1.91
N GLN A 28 -21.29 18.02 -2.39
CA GLN A 28 -22.43 17.16 -2.06
C GLN A 28 -22.22 15.73 -2.57
N ILE A 29 -21.74 15.56 -3.83
CA ILE A 29 -21.42 14.25 -4.41
C ILE A 29 -20.30 13.59 -3.61
N PHE A 30 -19.21 14.33 -3.32
CA PHE A 30 -18.09 13.83 -2.53
C PHE A 30 -18.52 13.34 -1.15
N GLN A 31 -19.42 14.08 -0.49
CA GLN A 31 -19.98 13.67 0.80
C GLN A 31 -20.80 12.37 0.70
N TRP A 32 -21.57 12.19 -0.35
CA TRP A 32 -22.30 10.95 -0.58
C TRP A 32 -21.35 9.75 -0.74
N LEU A 33 -20.28 9.92 -1.50
CA LEU A 33 -19.30 8.86 -1.70
C LEU A 33 -18.61 8.45 -0.41
N TYR A 34 -18.11 9.41 0.37
CA TYR A 34 -17.16 9.13 1.46
C TYR A 34 -17.74 9.17 2.87
N ARG A 35 -18.82 9.95 3.09
CA ARG A 35 -19.50 10.03 4.40
C ARG A 35 -20.70 9.09 4.46
N ASN A 36 -21.54 9.12 3.43
CA ASN A 36 -22.70 8.23 3.32
C ASN A 36 -22.31 6.85 2.78
N ARG A 37 -21.19 6.74 2.07
CA ARG A 37 -20.59 5.49 1.57
C ARG A 37 -21.51 4.71 0.65
N VAL A 38 -22.17 5.43 -0.24
CA VAL A 38 -23.04 4.84 -1.26
C VAL A 38 -22.21 4.17 -2.35
N PHE A 39 -22.70 3.08 -2.88
CA PHE A 39 -22.15 2.39 -4.05
C PHE A 39 -23.00 2.55 -5.28
N ASP A 40 -24.16 3.20 -5.15
CA ASP A 40 -25.06 3.53 -6.26
C ASP A 40 -25.38 5.03 -6.24
N ILE A 41 -25.32 5.64 -7.43
CA ILE A 41 -25.67 7.06 -7.64
C ILE A 41 -27.13 7.34 -7.27
N ASP A 42 -28.02 6.36 -7.42
CA ASP A 42 -29.44 6.52 -7.07
C ASP A 42 -29.69 6.70 -5.57
N GLU A 43 -28.76 6.25 -4.71
CA GLU A 43 -28.80 6.48 -3.27
C GLU A 43 -28.59 7.95 -2.89
N MET A 44 -28.09 8.81 -3.81
CA MET A 44 -27.81 10.23 -3.58
C MET A 44 -29.11 11.07 -3.59
N THR A 45 -29.99 10.86 -2.61
CA THR A 45 -31.38 11.35 -2.60
C THR A 45 -31.55 12.87 -2.64
N ASN A 46 -30.57 13.65 -2.16
CA ASN A 46 -30.60 15.12 -2.22
C ASN A 46 -29.87 15.70 -3.44
N VAL A 47 -29.40 14.85 -4.37
CA VAL A 47 -28.90 15.22 -5.69
C VAL A 47 -30.05 15.08 -6.68
N SER A 48 -30.29 16.11 -7.52
CA SER A 48 -31.42 16.09 -8.49
C SER A 48 -31.35 14.88 -9.42
N LYS A 49 -32.50 14.39 -9.86
CA LYS A 49 -32.57 13.26 -10.80
C LYS A 49 -31.79 13.55 -12.08
N GLU A 50 -31.87 14.74 -12.60
CA GLU A 50 -31.15 15.17 -13.81
C GLU A 50 -29.62 15.05 -13.59
N THR A 51 -29.10 15.56 -12.46
CA THR A 51 -27.67 15.44 -12.10
C THR A 51 -27.25 13.98 -11.97
N ARG A 52 -28.08 13.14 -11.34
CA ARG A 52 -27.79 11.71 -11.21
C ARG A 52 -27.75 10.99 -12.55
N GLU A 53 -28.63 11.32 -13.48
CA GLU A 53 -28.64 10.74 -14.84
C GLU A 53 -27.38 11.15 -15.63
N ILE A 54 -26.88 12.38 -15.44
CA ILE A 54 -25.61 12.82 -16.05
C ILE A 54 -24.46 12.03 -15.44
N LEU A 55 -24.37 11.96 -14.12
CA LEU A 55 -23.33 11.17 -13.44
C LEU A 55 -23.30 9.72 -13.88
N LYS A 56 -24.46 9.07 -14.06
CA LYS A 56 -24.55 7.67 -14.53
C LYS A 56 -24.09 7.46 -15.96
N LYS A 57 -24.14 8.49 -16.81
CA LYS A 57 -23.60 8.41 -18.17
C LYS A 57 -22.09 8.42 -18.17
N ASP A 58 -21.48 9.19 -17.27
CA ASP A 58 -20.05 9.43 -17.25
C ASP A 58 -19.32 8.43 -16.34
N PHE A 59 -19.96 8.01 -15.23
CA PHE A 59 -19.31 7.27 -14.17
C PHE A 59 -20.10 6.07 -13.63
N ILE A 60 -19.34 5.14 -13.08
CA ILE A 60 -19.79 4.20 -12.04
C ILE A 60 -19.23 4.64 -10.70
N VAL A 61 -19.83 4.25 -9.59
CA VAL A 61 -19.25 4.53 -8.27
C VAL A 61 -18.13 3.54 -7.99
N ASN A 62 -18.45 2.27 -7.92
CA ASN A 62 -17.53 1.22 -7.48
C ASN A 62 -17.01 0.40 -8.66
N PRO A 63 -15.68 0.45 -8.93
CA PRO A 63 -15.05 -0.27 -10.04
C PRO A 63 -14.65 -1.71 -9.70
N LEU A 64 -14.87 -2.19 -8.44
CA LEU A 64 -14.44 -3.50 -7.96
C LEU A 64 -15.63 -4.41 -7.63
N GLU A 65 -15.53 -5.67 -8.03
CA GLU A 65 -16.39 -6.77 -7.59
C GLU A 65 -15.69 -7.58 -6.51
N LEU A 66 -16.34 -7.82 -5.38
CA LEU A 66 -15.82 -8.70 -4.34
C LEU A 66 -16.03 -10.16 -4.73
N ILE A 67 -14.95 -10.89 -4.98
CA ILE A 67 -14.99 -12.31 -5.36
C ILE A 67 -14.90 -13.22 -4.12
N LYS A 68 -14.02 -12.86 -3.16
CA LYS A 68 -13.80 -13.69 -1.98
C LYS A 68 -13.40 -12.87 -0.78
N LYS A 69 -13.89 -13.29 0.38
CA LYS A 69 -13.51 -12.76 1.69
C LYS A 69 -13.09 -13.92 2.59
N GLN A 70 -11.95 -13.79 3.25
CA GLN A 70 -11.47 -14.74 4.26
C GLN A 70 -11.19 -13.99 5.56
N VAL A 71 -11.59 -14.56 6.68
CA VAL A 71 -11.40 -13.98 8.01
C VAL A 71 -10.58 -14.94 8.85
N SER A 72 -9.47 -14.46 9.40
CA SER A 72 -8.58 -15.16 10.30
C SER A 72 -9.09 -15.12 11.73
N HIS A 73 -8.60 -16.04 12.57
CA HIS A 73 -8.88 -16.06 14.01
C HIS A 73 -8.43 -14.80 14.75
N ASP A 74 -7.41 -14.10 14.23
CA ASP A 74 -6.92 -12.82 14.80
C ASP A 74 -7.72 -11.59 14.32
N GLY A 75 -8.78 -11.80 13.53
CA GLY A 75 -9.60 -10.73 12.95
C GLY A 75 -9.06 -10.15 11.64
N THR A 76 -7.87 -10.56 11.21
CA THR A 76 -7.34 -10.17 9.89
C THR A 76 -8.28 -10.65 8.80
N THR A 77 -8.62 -9.77 7.87
CA THR A 77 -9.56 -10.09 6.79
C THR A 77 -8.92 -9.83 5.44
N LYS A 78 -8.94 -10.84 4.58
CA LYS A 78 -8.40 -10.77 3.23
C LYS A 78 -9.53 -10.71 2.22
N PHE A 79 -9.41 -9.78 1.29
CA PHE A 79 -10.37 -9.54 0.23
C PHE A 79 -9.71 -9.83 -1.11
N LEU A 80 -10.37 -10.57 -1.97
CA LEU A 80 -10.05 -10.75 -3.37
C LEU A 80 -11.08 -10.01 -4.20
N PHE A 81 -10.63 -9.09 -5.01
CA PHE A 81 -11.46 -8.29 -5.90
C PHE A 81 -11.16 -8.60 -7.36
N LYS A 82 -12.17 -8.37 -8.19
CA LYS A 82 -12.08 -8.38 -9.64
C LYS A 82 -12.37 -6.97 -10.18
N THR A 83 -11.54 -6.52 -11.07
CA THR A 83 -11.71 -5.25 -11.79
C THR A 83 -12.62 -5.42 -13.01
N SER A 84 -13.06 -4.32 -13.62
CA SER A 84 -13.92 -4.34 -14.79
C SER A 84 -13.28 -5.02 -16.02
N ASP A 85 -11.96 -5.03 -16.13
CA ASP A 85 -11.20 -5.75 -17.16
C ASP A 85 -10.85 -7.20 -16.78
N GLY A 86 -11.41 -7.70 -15.68
CA GLY A 86 -11.25 -9.08 -15.22
C GLY A 86 -9.96 -9.35 -14.43
N ALA A 87 -9.12 -8.35 -14.16
CA ALA A 87 -7.94 -8.55 -13.36
C ALA A 87 -8.28 -8.79 -11.87
N LEU A 88 -7.48 -9.61 -11.21
CA LEU A 88 -7.64 -9.90 -9.78
C LEU A 88 -6.64 -9.07 -8.96
N LEU A 89 -7.09 -8.55 -7.83
CA LEU A 89 -6.28 -7.84 -6.86
C LEU A 89 -6.69 -8.16 -5.42
N GLU A 90 -5.77 -7.99 -4.50
CA GLU A 90 -5.95 -8.30 -3.08
C GLU A 90 -5.83 -7.06 -2.21
N SER A 91 -6.59 -7.08 -1.11
CA SER A 91 -6.40 -6.15 0.01
C SER A 91 -6.52 -6.92 1.31
N VAL A 92 -5.81 -6.47 2.33
CA VAL A 92 -5.83 -7.10 3.66
C VAL A 92 -6.16 -6.06 4.72
N MET A 93 -7.22 -6.27 5.47
CA MET A 93 -7.52 -5.51 6.67
C MET A 93 -6.91 -6.22 7.87
N MET A 94 -6.12 -5.50 8.64
CA MET A 94 -5.43 -6.00 9.83
C MET A 94 -5.96 -5.30 11.08
N VAL A 95 -6.05 -6.04 12.17
CA VAL A 95 -6.48 -5.55 13.48
C VAL A 95 -5.28 -5.38 14.38
N PHE A 96 -5.11 -4.16 14.91
CA PHE A 96 -4.08 -3.81 15.88
C PHE A 96 -4.71 -3.20 17.13
N ASP A 97 -3.99 -3.16 18.23
CA ASP A 97 -4.45 -2.53 19.47
C ASP A 97 -4.71 -1.03 19.29
N TYR A 98 -3.98 -0.39 18.38
CA TYR A 98 -4.12 1.03 18.03
C TYR A 98 -5.18 1.32 16.96
N GLY A 99 -5.83 0.31 16.38
CA GLY A 99 -6.88 0.48 15.37
C GLY A 99 -6.86 -0.55 14.24
N ARG A 100 -7.56 -0.22 13.14
CA ARG A 100 -7.66 -1.06 11.93
C ARG A 100 -6.86 -0.44 10.81
N SER A 101 -6.07 -1.27 10.14
CA SER A 101 -5.23 -0.89 9.02
C SER A 101 -5.62 -1.66 7.77
N VAL A 102 -5.61 -1.02 6.61
CA VAL A 102 -5.78 -1.71 5.32
C VAL A 102 -4.49 -1.63 4.51
N CYS A 103 -4.09 -2.78 3.97
CA CYS A 103 -3.04 -2.91 2.96
C CYS A 103 -3.67 -2.84 1.58
N VAL A 104 -3.28 -1.85 0.78
CA VAL A 104 -3.83 -1.52 -0.53
C VAL A 104 -2.83 -1.89 -1.62
N SER A 105 -3.32 -2.54 -2.69
CA SER A 105 -2.56 -2.79 -3.92
C SER A 105 -2.59 -1.56 -4.83
N SER A 106 -1.49 -1.31 -5.56
CA SER A 106 -1.33 -0.17 -6.48
C SER A 106 -1.24 -0.57 -7.95
N GLN A 107 -1.04 -1.85 -8.25
CA GLN A 107 -0.89 -2.36 -9.63
C GLN A 107 -1.50 -3.74 -9.80
N VAL A 108 -1.77 -4.13 -11.04
CA VAL A 108 -2.07 -5.49 -11.44
C VAL A 108 -0.76 -6.17 -11.85
N GLY A 109 -0.17 -6.97 -10.96
CA GLY A 109 1.18 -7.52 -11.12
C GLY A 109 2.26 -6.50 -10.74
N CYS A 110 3.55 -6.84 -10.92
CA CYS A 110 4.68 -5.99 -10.58
C CYS A 110 5.90 -6.32 -11.44
N ASN A 111 6.58 -5.30 -11.96
CA ASN A 111 7.79 -5.48 -12.79
C ASN A 111 9.11 -5.35 -12.01
N MET A 112 9.06 -5.10 -10.70
CA MET A 112 10.30 -4.90 -9.91
C MET A 112 11.13 -6.17 -9.78
N GLY A 113 10.53 -7.35 -9.94
CA GLY A 113 11.26 -8.62 -10.05
C GLY A 113 11.93 -9.09 -8.76
N CYS A 114 11.53 -8.58 -7.58
CA CYS A 114 12.11 -8.98 -6.30
C CYS A 114 12.09 -10.50 -6.13
N ALA A 115 13.25 -11.09 -5.80
CA ALA A 115 13.44 -12.53 -5.81
C ALA A 115 12.53 -13.27 -4.80
N PHE A 116 12.19 -12.64 -3.69
CA PHE A 116 11.39 -13.21 -2.59
C PHE A 116 9.89 -12.92 -2.70
N CYS A 117 9.46 -12.01 -3.59
CA CYS A 117 8.09 -11.47 -3.59
C CYS A 117 7.16 -12.27 -4.50
N ALA A 118 5.99 -12.64 -3.98
CA ALA A 118 4.94 -13.31 -4.74
C ALA A 118 4.39 -12.45 -5.89
N SER A 119 4.28 -11.13 -5.69
CA SER A 119 3.82 -10.21 -6.74
C SER A 119 4.73 -10.20 -7.98
N GLY A 120 6.02 -10.51 -7.82
CA GLY A 120 6.98 -10.63 -8.92
C GLY A 120 6.80 -11.90 -9.80
N LEU A 121 5.91 -12.82 -9.43
CA LEU A 121 5.55 -13.99 -10.24
C LEU A 121 4.64 -13.62 -11.42
N THR A 122 3.97 -12.49 -11.33
CA THR A 122 3.10 -11.97 -12.39
C THR A 122 3.62 -10.63 -12.85
N LYS A 123 3.98 -10.54 -14.14
CA LYS A 123 4.39 -9.26 -14.73
C LYS A 123 3.27 -8.22 -14.59
N LYS A 124 3.66 -6.96 -14.42
CA LYS A 124 2.72 -5.83 -14.42
C LYS A 124 1.91 -5.84 -15.72
N LYS A 125 0.61 -5.89 -15.59
CA LYS A 125 -0.33 -5.71 -16.70
C LYS A 125 -0.69 -4.25 -16.89
N ARG A 126 -0.98 -3.56 -15.78
CA ARG A 126 -1.28 -2.11 -15.73
C ARG A 126 -1.19 -1.55 -14.33
N ASP A 127 -1.22 -0.24 -14.23
CA ASP A 127 -1.45 0.48 -13.00
C ASP A 127 -2.92 0.37 -12.58
N LEU A 128 -3.18 0.40 -11.27
CA LEU A 128 -4.52 0.65 -10.75
C LEU A 128 -4.81 2.15 -10.81
N THR A 129 -6.03 2.51 -11.16
CA THR A 129 -6.47 3.89 -11.07
C THR A 129 -6.60 4.31 -9.60
N SER A 130 -6.59 5.62 -9.33
CA SER A 130 -6.85 6.12 -7.98
C SER A 130 -8.19 5.62 -7.45
N GLY A 131 -9.22 5.53 -8.29
CA GLY A 131 -10.53 5.02 -7.94
C GLY A 131 -10.55 3.54 -7.56
N GLU A 132 -9.76 2.70 -8.24
CA GLU A 132 -9.61 1.28 -7.86
C GLU A 132 -8.88 1.14 -6.50
N MET A 133 -7.92 2.00 -6.20
CA MET A 133 -7.28 2.03 -4.88
C MET A 133 -8.23 2.54 -3.80
N VAL A 134 -9.00 3.60 -4.06
CA VAL A 134 -10.04 4.11 -3.15
C VAL A 134 -11.11 3.03 -2.88
N ALA A 135 -11.55 2.31 -3.91
CA ALA A 135 -12.57 1.27 -3.77
C ALA A 135 -12.15 0.16 -2.79
N GLN A 136 -10.86 -0.24 -2.77
CA GLN A 136 -10.34 -1.19 -1.77
C GLN A 136 -10.58 -0.68 -0.34
N VAL A 137 -10.28 0.60 -0.10
CA VAL A 137 -10.48 1.25 1.21
C VAL A 137 -11.97 1.34 1.55
N MET A 138 -12.81 1.71 0.58
CA MET A 138 -14.25 1.87 0.78
C MET A 138 -14.94 0.54 1.11
N TYR A 139 -14.53 -0.56 0.47
CA TYR A 139 -15.02 -1.91 0.84
C TYR A 139 -14.68 -2.27 2.28
N VAL A 140 -13.43 -2.05 2.69
CA VAL A 140 -13.00 -2.31 4.07
C VAL A 140 -13.76 -1.44 5.06
N GLN A 141 -13.92 -0.14 4.78
CA GLN A 141 -14.68 0.76 5.65
C GLN A 141 -16.15 0.35 5.75
N LYS A 142 -16.79 -0.02 4.64
CA LYS A 142 -18.19 -0.48 4.63
C LYS A 142 -18.38 -1.80 5.40
N GLU A 143 -17.37 -2.65 5.41
CA GLU A 143 -17.37 -3.86 6.26
C GLU A 143 -17.28 -3.50 7.73
N LEU A 144 -16.42 -2.56 8.10
CA LEU A 144 -16.26 -2.06 9.46
C LEU A 144 -17.50 -1.31 9.98
N ASP A 145 -18.24 -0.64 9.09
CA ASP A 145 -19.47 0.08 9.47
C ASP A 145 -20.54 -0.84 10.05
N LYS A 146 -20.55 -2.13 9.70
CA LYS A 146 -21.49 -3.13 10.24
C LYS A 146 -21.35 -3.29 11.78
N ASP A 147 -20.15 -3.08 12.26
CA ASP A 147 -19.79 -3.16 13.68
C ASP A 147 -19.59 -1.79 14.33
N ASN A 148 -19.94 -0.69 13.63
CA ASN A 148 -19.70 0.70 14.03
C ASN A 148 -18.21 0.98 14.27
N LEU A 149 -17.32 0.34 13.51
CA LEU A 149 -15.89 0.51 13.58
C LEU A 149 -15.39 1.43 12.44
N ARG A 150 -14.18 1.98 12.61
CA ARG A 150 -13.57 2.87 11.64
C ARG A 150 -12.19 2.39 11.25
N LEU A 151 -11.88 2.51 9.96
CA LEU A 151 -10.52 2.40 9.45
C LEU A 151 -9.70 3.58 9.93
N SER A 152 -8.52 3.32 10.48
CA SER A 152 -7.64 4.33 11.06
C SER A 152 -6.32 4.48 10.33
N HIS A 153 -5.83 3.44 9.65
CA HIS A 153 -4.52 3.41 9.00
C HIS A 153 -4.61 2.81 7.60
N ILE A 154 -3.75 3.30 6.71
CA ILE A 154 -3.59 2.77 5.36
C ILE A 154 -2.10 2.51 5.11
N VAL A 155 -1.78 1.35 4.55
CA VAL A 155 -0.45 1.05 4.03
C VAL A 155 -0.56 0.68 2.54
N VAL A 156 0.19 1.38 1.69
CA VAL A 156 0.27 1.05 0.26
C VAL A 156 1.46 0.10 0.10
N MET A 157 1.19 -1.18 0.44
CA MET A 157 2.18 -2.27 0.53
C MET A 157 1.65 -3.58 -0.08
N GLY A 158 0.55 -3.51 -0.83
CA GLY A 158 -0.02 -4.66 -1.54
C GLY A 158 0.73 -4.98 -2.83
N THR A 159 0.03 -5.51 -3.82
CA THR A 159 0.63 -5.81 -5.13
C THR A 159 0.98 -4.55 -5.88
N GLY A 160 2.22 -4.48 -6.38
CA GLY A 160 2.73 -3.38 -7.19
C GLY A 160 3.83 -2.55 -6.50
N GLU A 161 4.43 -1.64 -7.28
CA GLU A 161 5.34 -0.61 -6.80
C GLU A 161 4.60 0.74 -6.86
N PRO A 162 4.28 1.36 -5.70
CA PRO A 162 3.50 2.59 -5.68
C PRO A 162 4.16 3.75 -6.46
N PHE A 163 5.47 3.84 -6.42
CA PHE A 163 6.19 4.92 -7.11
C PHE A 163 6.34 4.70 -8.62
N ASP A 164 6.06 3.50 -9.12
CA ASP A 164 5.87 3.22 -10.55
C ASP A 164 4.46 3.60 -11.05
N ASN A 165 3.53 3.88 -10.11
CA ASN A 165 2.16 4.37 -10.35
C ASN A 165 1.93 5.71 -9.61
N TYR A 166 2.90 6.61 -9.66
CA TYR A 166 3.01 7.76 -8.76
C TYR A 166 1.78 8.67 -8.77
N ASP A 167 1.33 9.11 -9.94
CA ASP A 167 0.26 10.11 -10.06
C ASP A 167 -1.08 9.58 -9.51
N ASN A 168 -1.43 8.32 -9.81
CA ASN A 168 -2.63 7.69 -9.26
C ASN A 168 -2.53 7.50 -7.74
N VAL A 169 -1.34 7.15 -7.24
CA VAL A 169 -1.09 7.02 -5.78
C VAL A 169 -1.26 8.37 -5.11
N MET A 170 -0.68 9.46 -5.65
CA MET A 170 -0.83 10.80 -5.06
C MET A 170 -2.28 11.26 -5.06
N ASN A 171 -3.02 11.03 -6.14
CA ASN A 171 -4.46 11.33 -6.20
C ASN A 171 -5.27 10.50 -5.19
N PHE A 172 -4.96 9.22 -5.03
CA PHE A 172 -5.53 8.35 -4.00
C PHE A 172 -5.27 8.90 -2.58
N LEU A 173 -4.03 9.29 -2.28
CA LEU A 173 -3.64 9.83 -0.98
C LEU A 173 -4.41 11.11 -0.66
N ALA A 174 -4.49 12.04 -1.61
CA ALA A 174 -5.25 13.28 -1.48
C ALA A 174 -6.73 13.00 -1.16
N THR A 175 -7.31 11.99 -1.83
CA THR A 175 -8.72 11.61 -1.66
C THR A 175 -9.01 11.03 -0.29
N VAL A 176 -8.22 10.04 0.17
CA VAL A 176 -8.48 9.36 1.46
C VAL A 176 -8.11 10.22 2.68
N ASN A 177 -7.19 11.17 2.51
CA ASN A 177 -6.78 12.09 3.56
C ASN A 177 -7.75 13.27 3.71
N HIS A 178 -8.52 13.61 2.67
CA HIS A 178 -9.36 14.81 2.65
C HIS A 178 -10.37 14.83 3.82
N ASP A 179 -10.45 15.95 4.54
CA ASP A 179 -11.24 16.11 5.77
C ASP A 179 -12.75 15.97 5.54
N ARG A 180 -13.25 16.37 4.37
CA ARG A 180 -14.65 16.20 3.92
C ARG A 180 -14.96 14.79 3.45
N GLY A 181 -13.95 13.94 3.28
CA GLY A 181 -14.06 12.54 2.88
C GLY A 181 -13.88 11.58 4.06
N LEU A 182 -13.00 10.59 3.86
CA LEU A 182 -12.65 9.61 4.90
C LEU A 182 -11.86 10.25 6.06
N GLY A 183 -11.07 11.28 5.78
CA GLY A 183 -10.29 12.03 6.77
C GLY A 183 -9.27 11.15 7.50
N ILE A 184 -8.64 10.20 6.79
CA ILE A 184 -7.54 9.43 7.35
C ILE A 184 -6.34 10.36 7.51
N CYS A 185 -5.87 10.50 8.74
CA CYS A 185 -4.75 11.38 9.03
C CYS A 185 -3.52 10.99 8.19
N SER A 186 -2.85 11.94 7.56
CA SER A 186 -1.66 11.69 6.73
C SER A 186 -0.57 10.91 7.46
N ARG A 187 -0.40 11.12 8.77
CA ARG A 187 0.54 10.37 9.62
C ARG A 187 0.14 8.90 9.85
N HIS A 188 -1.06 8.52 9.50
CA HIS A 188 -1.57 7.15 9.54
C HIS A 188 -1.55 6.47 8.17
N ILE A 189 -0.98 7.14 7.17
CA ILE A 189 -0.82 6.59 5.82
C ILE A 189 0.67 6.38 5.56
N THR A 190 1.03 5.17 5.17
CA THR A 190 2.40 4.79 4.84
C THR A 190 2.46 4.27 3.40
N ILE A 191 3.38 4.82 2.62
CA ILE A 191 3.71 4.34 1.28
C ILE A 191 5.04 3.59 1.37
N SER A 192 5.11 2.39 0.78
CA SER A 192 6.36 1.64 0.68
C SER A 192 6.86 1.63 -0.75
N THR A 193 8.14 1.87 -0.95
CA THR A 193 8.77 1.78 -2.27
C THR A 193 10.01 0.90 -2.24
N CYS A 194 10.26 0.20 -3.35
CA CYS A 194 11.51 -0.54 -3.54
C CYS A 194 12.72 0.38 -3.81
N GLY A 195 12.51 1.71 -3.96
CA GLY A 195 13.58 2.66 -4.09
C GLY A 195 13.74 3.26 -5.49
N ILE A 196 12.67 3.70 -6.13
CA ILE A 196 12.70 4.50 -7.37
C ILE A 196 13.16 5.91 -7.00
N VAL A 197 14.48 6.16 -7.10
CA VAL A 197 15.14 7.38 -6.61
C VAL A 197 14.50 8.67 -7.11
N PRO A 198 14.22 8.88 -8.41
CA PRO A 198 13.58 10.12 -8.88
C PRO A 198 12.25 10.40 -8.18
N ARG A 199 11.44 9.35 -7.94
CA ARG A 199 10.13 9.49 -7.28
C ARG A 199 10.22 9.70 -5.78
N ILE A 200 11.30 9.23 -5.14
CA ILE A 200 11.59 9.60 -3.73
C ILE A 200 11.87 11.10 -3.63
N LEU A 201 12.62 11.67 -4.59
CA LEU A 201 12.89 13.10 -4.63
C LEU A 201 11.63 13.92 -4.94
N ASP A 202 10.79 13.48 -5.89
CA ASP A 202 9.50 14.10 -6.17
C ASP A 202 8.65 14.11 -4.89
N PHE A 203 8.53 12.97 -4.21
CA PHE A 203 7.75 12.82 -2.97
C PHE A 203 8.30 13.66 -1.81
N ALA A 204 9.61 13.86 -1.74
CA ALA A 204 10.23 14.75 -0.75
C ALA A 204 9.78 16.21 -0.94
N ASN A 205 9.65 16.65 -2.19
CA ASN A 205 9.27 18.01 -2.56
C ASN A 205 7.75 18.28 -2.44
N GLU A 206 6.92 17.26 -2.27
CA GLU A 206 5.48 17.43 -1.97
C GLU A 206 5.22 17.99 -0.57
N HIS A 207 6.22 18.00 0.31
CA HIS A 207 6.15 18.49 1.69
C HIS A 207 4.94 17.95 2.48
N THR A 208 4.54 16.72 2.20
CA THR A 208 3.40 16.07 2.86
C THR A 208 3.80 15.46 4.22
N GLN A 209 2.79 15.06 5.00
CA GLN A 209 3.00 14.37 6.27
C GLN A 209 2.78 12.84 6.18
N TYR A 210 2.71 12.28 4.97
CA TYR A 210 2.66 10.83 4.77
C TYR A 210 3.96 10.17 5.21
N ASN A 211 3.89 8.92 5.66
CA ASN A 211 5.08 8.16 6.02
C ASN A 211 5.63 7.44 4.78
N LEU A 212 6.95 7.49 4.63
CA LEU A 212 7.67 6.73 3.63
C LEU A 212 8.37 5.54 4.28
N ALA A 213 8.17 4.35 3.73
CA ALA A 213 8.89 3.13 4.07
C ALA A 213 9.71 2.67 2.86
N ILE A 214 10.94 2.26 3.09
CA ILE A 214 11.86 1.79 2.05
C ILE A 214 12.03 0.28 2.17
N SER A 215 11.64 -0.44 1.15
CA SER A 215 11.97 -1.86 0.99
C SER A 215 13.46 -2.01 0.72
N LEU A 216 14.26 -2.12 1.80
CA LEU A 216 15.71 -2.16 1.72
C LEU A 216 16.24 -3.59 1.48
N HIS A 217 15.87 -4.51 2.37
CA HIS A 217 16.06 -5.97 2.35
C HIS A 217 17.50 -6.48 2.23
N ALA A 218 18.47 -5.62 1.97
CA ALA A 218 19.89 -5.94 1.95
C ALA A 218 20.74 -4.76 2.44
N PRO A 219 21.89 -5.00 3.11
CA PRO A 219 22.74 -3.95 3.65
C PRO A 219 23.88 -3.51 2.71
N ASN A 220 24.02 -4.16 1.55
CA ASN A 220 25.05 -3.88 0.54
C ASN A 220 24.50 -4.14 -0.88
N ASP A 221 25.17 -3.57 -1.89
CA ASP A 221 24.70 -3.65 -3.29
C ASP A 221 24.76 -5.08 -3.82
N GLU A 222 25.81 -5.87 -3.51
CA GLU A 222 25.95 -7.23 -4.00
C GLU A 222 24.73 -8.11 -3.66
N LEU A 223 24.30 -8.07 -2.41
CA LEU A 223 23.13 -8.82 -1.97
C LEU A 223 21.84 -8.20 -2.47
N ARG A 224 21.79 -6.87 -2.55
CA ARG A 224 20.59 -6.18 -3.02
C ARG A 224 20.34 -6.41 -4.51
N ASP A 225 21.39 -6.49 -5.33
CA ASP A 225 21.30 -6.85 -6.76
C ASP A 225 20.67 -8.23 -6.96
N GLN A 226 21.00 -9.18 -6.09
CA GLN A 226 20.43 -10.53 -6.12
C GLN A 226 18.97 -10.59 -5.71
N LEU A 227 18.58 -9.77 -4.70
CA LEU A 227 17.24 -9.80 -4.11
C LEU A 227 16.28 -8.83 -4.81
N MET A 228 16.77 -7.69 -5.28
CA MET A 228 15.98 -6.58 -5.79
C MET A 228 16.63 -5.95 -7.02
N PRO A 229 16.24 -6.37 -8.24
CA PRO A 229 16.85 -5.89 -9.48
C PRO A 229 16.81 -4.36 -9.68
N VAL A 230 15.91 -3.66 -9.01
CA VAL A 230 15.84 -2.18 -9.00
C VAL A 230 17.18 -1.55 -8.57
N ASN A 231 18.00 -2.27 -7.80
CA ASN A 231 19.31 -1.80 -7.35
C ASN A 231 20.29 -1.55 -8.50
N HIS A 232 20.17 -2.28 -9.60
CA HIS A 232 20.99 -2.02 -10.81
C HIS A 232 20.71 -0.65 -11.41
N ALA A 233 19.47 -0.14 -11.29
CA ALA A 233 19.11 1.20 -11.74
C ALA A 233 19.41 2.27 -10.69
N TYR A 234 19.26 1.94 -9.42
CA TYR A 234 19.41 2.85 -8.28
C TYR A 234 20.21 2.17 -7.17
N PRO A 235 21.56 2.18 -7.23
CA PRO A 235 22.44 1.61 -6.21
C PRO A 235 22.19 2.22 -4.83
N LEU A 236 22.60 1.50 -3.78
CA LEU A 236 22.38 1.92 -2.38
C LEU A 236 22.90 3.32 -2.09
N LYS A 237 24.01 3.74 -2.71
CA LYS A 237 24.54 5.10 -2.51
C LYS A 237 23.51 6.15 -2.91
N GLU A 238 22.99 6.07 -4.14
CA GLU A 238 22.00 7.02 -4.65
C GLU A 238 20.68 6.95 -3.87
N LEU A 239 20.24 5.73 -3.54
CA LEU A 239 19.06 5.51 -2.74
C LEU A 239 19.19 6.18 -1.36
N MET A 240 20.31 6.00 -0.68
CA MET A 240 20.53 6.57 0.66
C MET A 240 20.62 8.09 0.63
N GLU A 241 21.21 8.67 -0.42
CA GLU A 241 21.26 10.12 -0.64
C GLU A 241 19.83 10.69 -0.79
N ALA A 242 18.99 10.05 -1.60
CA ALA A 242 17.59 10.47 -1.79
C ALA A 242 16.75 10.33 -0.50
N ILE A 243 16.97 9.26 0.27
CA ILE A 243 16.28 9.04 1.56
C ILE A 243 16.71 10.08 2.59
N GLN A 244 17.98 10.42 2.64
CA GLN A 244 18.50 11.47 3.52
C GLN A 244 17.92 12.83 3.15
N TYR A 245 17.82 13.14 1.85
CA TYR A 245 17.16 14.33 1.35
C TYR A 245 15.68 14.38 1.80
N TYR A 246 14.92 13.28 1.59
CA TYR A 246 13.54 13.17 2.07
C TYR A 246 13.44 13.42 3.59
N GLY A 247 14.32 12.78 4.38
CA GLY A 247 14.33 12.93 5.83
C GLY A 247 14.57 14.37 6.29
N LYS A 248 15.44 15.09 5.59
CA LYS A 248 15.77 16.51 5.85
C LYS A 248 14.59 17.44 5.49
N GLU A 249 14.03 17.30 4.28
CA GLU A 249 12.94 18.16 3.80
C GLU A 249 11.64 17.99 4.61
N ASN A 250 11.34 16.75 5.02
CA ASN A 250 10.07 16.45 5.68
C ASN A 250 10.18 16.31 7.21
N ASN A 251 11.37 16.37 7.78
CA ASN A 251 11.63 16.17 9.23
C ASN A 251 10.92 14.91 9.76
N ARG A 252 11.01 13.80 9.01
CA ARG A 252 10.30 12.55 9.32
C ARG A 252 11.26 11.45 9.72
N ARG A 253 10.75 10.49 10.50
CA ARG A 253 11.45 9.24 10.77
C ARG A 253 11.49 8.41 9.48
N LEU A 254 12.67 7.89 9.15
CA LEU A 254 12.90 7.02 8.01
C LEU A 254 12.61 5.58 8.41
N THR A 255 11.68 4.92 7.73
CA THR A 255 11.34 3.53 8.00
C THR A 255 11.92 2.64 6.93
N PHE A 256 12.59 1.56 7.34
CA PHE A 256 13.20 0.56 6.46
C PHE A 256 12.55 -0.80 6.72
N GLU A 257 12.03 -1.40 5.67
CA GLU A 257 11.53 -2.77 5.70
C GLU A 257 12.70 -3.72 5.37
N TYR A 258 12.92 -4.71 6.23
CA TYR A 258 13.99 -5.68 6.07
C TYR A 258 13.44 -7.10 6.29
N ILE A 259 13.22 -7.81 5.17
CA ILE A 259 12.78 -9.21 5.21
C ILE A 259 13.95 -10.10 5.63
N LEU A 260 13.71 -11.03 6.54
CA LEU A 260 14.71 -11.99 7.01
C LEU A 260 14.57 -13.30 6.25
N LEU A 261 15.56 -13.59 5.39
CA LEU A 261 15.66 -14.79 4.56
C LEU A 261 16.76 -15.68 5.12
N LYS A 262 16.39 -16.85 5.64
CA LYS A 262 17.32 -17.77 6.32
C LYS A 262 18.51 -18.16 5.44
N GLY A 263 19.71 -17.92 5.95
CA GLY A 263 20.98 -18.22 5.28
C GLY A 263 21.30 -17.30 4.10
N VAL A 264 20.58 -16.19 3.93
CA VAL A 264 20.77 -15.26 2.81
C VAL A 264 21.18 -13.88 3.31
N ASN A 265 20.32 -13.21 4.09
CA ASN A 265 20.52 -11.85 4.55
C ASN A 265 20.41 -11.70 6.09
N ASP A 266 20.33 -12.81 6.83
CA ASP A 266 20.10 -12.92 8.26
C ASP A 266 21.37 -13.09 9.10
N HIS A 267 22.56 -13.11 8.46
CA HIS A 267 23.81 -13.30 9.17
C HIS A 267 24.18 -12.09 10.06
N PRO A 268 24.91 -12.31 11.19
CA PRO A 268 25.38 -11.22 12.07
C PRO A 268 26.16 -10.12 11.35
N GLU A 269 26.89 -10.47 10.28
CA GLU A 269 27.63 -9.52 9.47
C GLU A 269 26.67 -8.55 8.73
N HIS A 270 25.53 -9.04 8.23
CA HIS A 270 24.52 -8.20 7.59
C HIS A 270 23.90 -7.22 8.59
N ALA A 271 23.67 -7.62 9.83
CA ALA A 271 23.18 -6.71 10.88
C ALA A 271 24.21 -5.59 11.17
N LYS A 272 25.51 -5.89 11.20
CA LYS A 272 26.57 -4.88 11.37
C LYS A 272 26.64 -3.93 10.17
N GLN A 273 26.57 -4.45 8.94
CA GLN A 273 26.58 -3.65 7.72
C GLN A 273 25.35 -2.73 7.67
N LEU A 274 24.16 -3.24 8.00
CA LEU A 274 22.93 -2.47 8.09
C LEU A 274 23.04 -1.36 9.13
N SER A 275 23.59 -1.67 10.31
CA SER A 275 23.81 -0.68 11.35
C SER A 275 24.76 0.43 10.90
N LYS A 276 25.81 0.09 10.15
CA LYS A 276 26.75 1.07 9.58
C LYS A 276 26.07 1.92 8.52
N LEU A 277 25.25 1.33 7.64
CA LEU A 277 24.52 2.01 6.58
C LEU A 277 23.54 3.05 7.14
N LEU A 278 22.89 2.75 8.27
CA LEU A 278 21.89 3.61 8.90
C LEU A 278 22.45 4.54 9.98
N HIS A 279 23.76 4.52 10.20
CA HIS A 279 24.41 5.31 11.25
C HIS A 279 24.15 6.82 11.05
N GLY A 280 23.78 7.49 12.13
CA GLY A 280 23.50 8.95 12.12
C GLY A 280 22.13 9.34 11.56
N MET A 281 21.32 8.38 11.10
CA MET A 281 19.98 8.66 10.58
C MET A 281 18.91 8.46 11.67
N ASN A 282 17.82 9.25 11.60
CA ASN A 282 16.61 8.97 12.39
C ASN A 282 15.85 7.78 11.78
N ALA A 283 16.49 6.61 11.81
CA ALA A 283 16.02 5.39 11.18
C ALA A 283 15.24 4.49 12.15
N TYR A 284 14.34 3.72 11.58
CA TYR A 284 13.61 2.64 12.23
C TYR A 284 13.51 1.45 11.27
N VAL A 285 13.84 0.25 11.73
CA VAL A 285 13.85 -0.96 10.92
C VAL A 285 12.70 -1.89 11.33
N ASN A 286 11.84 -2.24 10.38
CA ASN A 286 10.88 -3.31 10.52
C ASN A 286 11.50 -4.62 10.02
N LEU A 287 11.84 -5.52 10.91
CA LEU A 287 12.28 -6.87 10.58
C LEU A 287 11.04 -7.72 10.28
N ILE A 288 11.01 -8.32 9.10
CA ILE A 288 9.88 -9.10 8.62
C ILE A 288 10.33 -10.56 8.47
N PRO A 289 9.93 -11.49 9.36
CA PRO A 289 10.10 -12.90 9.09
C PRO A 289 9.47 -13.25 7.74
N TYR A 290 10.17 -14.04 6.93
CA TYR A 290 9.70 -14.35 5.58
C TYR A 290 8.49 -15.29 5.60
N ASN A 291 7.41 -14.88 4.95
CA ASN A 291 6.30 -15.79 4.66
C ASN A 291 6.65 -16.61 3.43
N ALA A 292 6.83 -17.92 3.58
CA ALA A 292 7.28 -18.78 2.51
C ALA A 292 6.33 -18.74 1.30
N VAL A 293 6.93 -18.56 0.12
CA VAL A 293 6.29 -18.67 -1.18
C VAL A 293 6.92 -19.85 -1.88
N ASP A 294 6.14 -20.91 -2.12
CA ASP A 294 6.64 -22.19 -2.62
C ASP A 294 7.50 -22.07 -3.88
N GLU A 295 7.10 -21.15 -4.77
CA GLU A 295 7.77 -20.89 -6.03
C GLU A 295 9.12 -20.16 -5.92
N LYS A 296 9.43 -19.59 -4.74
CA LYS A 296 10.63 -18.76 -4.53
C LYS A 296 11.79 -19.46 -3.84
N GLY A 297 11.54 -20.59 -3.17
CA GLY A 297 12.56 -21.44 -2.57
C GLY A 297 13.29 -20.87 -1.33
N PHE A 298 12.98 -19.66 -0.88
CA PHE A 298 13.53 -19.10 0.36
C PHE A 298 12.85 -19.70 1.60
N LYS A 299 13.58 -19.67 2.72
CA LYS A 299 13.09 -20.15 4.01
C LYS A 299 12.98 -19.01 5.01
N SER A 300 12.00 -19.09 5.91
CA SER A 300 11.87 -18.18 7.04
C SER A 300 12.93 -18.48 8.10
N VAL A 301 13.32 -17.45 8.82
CA VAL A 301 14.06 -17.58 10.09
C VAL A 301 13.10 -18.01 11.20
N THR A 302 13.63 -18.67 12.22
CA THR A 302 12.90 -18.88 13.47
C THR A 302 12.81 -17.58 14.27
N HIS A 303 11.93 -17.54 15.27
CA HIS A 303 11.85 -16.38 16.17
C HIS A 303 13.18 -16.08 16.85
N ASP A 304 13.87 -17.10 17.34
CA ASP A 304 15.17 -16.94 18.03
C ASP A 304 16.25 -16.41 17.09
N GLU A 305 16.28 -16.89 15.83
CA GLU A 305 17.20 -16.37 14.80
C GLU A 305 16.89 -14.90 14.47
N ALA A 306 15.62 -14.53 14.38
CA ALA A 306 15.22 -13.12 14.21
C ALA A 306 15.61 -12.25 15.41
N MET A 307 15.49 -12.78 16.63
CA MET A 307 15.92 -12.09 17.86
C MET A 307 17.42 -11.82 17.90
N VAL A 308 18.26 -12.75 17.43
CA VAL A 308 19.72 -12.52 17.31
C VAL A 308 20.01 -11.32 16.41
N PHE A 309 19.34 -11.23 15.26
CA PHE A 309 19.51 -10.10 14.35
C PHE A 309 18.98 -8.78 14.96
N TYR A 310 17.83 -8.84 15.63
CA TYR A 310 17.23 -7.72 16.37
C TYR A 310 18.20 -7.18 17.45
N ASP A 311 18.74 -8.05 18.30
CA ASP A 311 19.64 -7.68 19.38
C ASP A 311 20.94 -7.02 18.87
N LEU A 312 21.46 -7.51 17.74
CA LEU A 312 22.63 -6.91 17.08
C LEU A 312 22.33 -5.49 16.59
N LEU A 313 21.17 -5.24 15.99
CA LEU A 313 20.76 -3.90 15.58
C LEU A 313 20.60 -2.98 16.79
N MET A 314 19.89 -3.43 17.83
CA MET A 314 19.69 -2.66 19.07
C MET A 314 21.00 -2.33 19.76
N LYS A 315 21.93 -3.29 19.84
CA LYS A 315 23.28 -3.08 20.38
C LYS A 315 24.08 -2.03 19.61
N ASN A 316 23.83 -1.90 18.31
CA ASN A 316 24.43 -0.88 17.44
C ASN A 316 23.58 0.39 17.31
N HIS A 317 22.67 0.63 18.26
CA HIS A 317 21.81 1.82 18.34
C HIS A 317 20.86 2.04 17.17
N VAL A 318 20.52 0.98 16.42
CA VAL A 318 19.47 1.02 15.39
C VAL A 318 18.15 0.55 16.00
N ARG A 319 17.19 1.45 16.07
CA ARG A 319 15.84 1.12 16.56
C ARG A 319 15.14 0.19 15.57
N CYS A 320 14.64 -0.94 16.04
CA CYS A 320 13.94 -1.90 15.21
C CYS A 320 12.79 -2.61 15.95
N THR A 321 11.96 -3.29 15.20
CA THR A 321 10.94 -4.21 15.70
C THR A 321 10.88 -5.43 14.81
N ILE A 322 10.48 -6.56 15.38
CA ILE A 322 10.09 -7.75 14.59
C ILE A 322 8.58 -7.64 14.35
N ARG A 323 8.19 -7.61 13.09
CA ARG A 323 6.78 -7.51 12.69
C ARG A 323 6.02 -8.76 13.15
N LYS A 324 4.92 -8.53 13.87
CA LYS A 324 3.99 -9.59 14.21
C LYS A 324 3.30 -10.09 12.93
N GLU A 325 3.25 -11.39 12.77
CA GLU A 325 2.51 -12.01 11.67
C GLU A 325 1.01 -11.88 11.91
N HIS A 326 0.26 -11.65 10.84
CA HIS A 326 -1.19 -11.52 10.84
C HIS A 326 -1.81 -12.46 9.82
N GLY A 327 -2.90 -13.15 10.19
CA GLY A 327 -3.68 -13.96 9.29
C GLY A 327 -2.96 -15.19 8.73
N ASN A 328 -2.08 -15.82 9.50
CA ASN A 328 -1.31 -16.99 9.06
C ASN A 328 -2.17 -18.17 8.60
N ASP A 329 -3.38 -18.29 9.16
CA ASP A 329 -4.33 -19.35 8.87
C ASP A 329 -5.11 -19.14 7.55
N ILE A 330 -5.03 -17.96 6.97
CA ILE A 330 -5.75 -17.60 5.74
C ILE A 330 -4.83 -17.16 4.60
N ASP A 331 -3.53 -17.47 4.65
CA ASP A 331 -2.55 -16.99 3.66
C ASP A 331 -2.66 -15.45 3.45
N ALA A 332 -2.69 -14.69 4.53
CA ALA A 332 -2.80 -13.24 4.48
C ALA A 332 -1.51 -12.53 4.04
N ALA A 333 -0.46 -13.27 3.78
CA ALA A 333 0.75 -12.74 3.17
C ALA A 333 0.49 -12.25 1.74
N CYS A 334 1.26 -11.24 1.32
CA CYS A 334 1.06 -10.56 0.04
C CYS A 334 1.00 -11.54 -1.15
N GLY A 335 -0.01 -11.41 -2.00
CA GLY A 335 -0.15 -12.11 -3.27
C GLY A 335 -0.56 -13.58 -3.23
N GLN A 336 -0.60 -14.24 -2.05
CA GLN A 336 -0.83 -15.69 -1.97
C GLN A 336 -2.24 -16.12 -2.42
N LEU A 337 -3.28 -15.39 -2.01
CA LEU A 337 -4.65 -15.74 -2.37
C LEU A 337 -4.89 -15.62 -3.88
N ARG A 338 -4.45 -14.53 -4.48
CA ARG A 338 -4.53 -14.26 -5.91
C ARG A 338 -3.85 -15.35 -6.74
N ILE A 339 -2.65 -15.78 -6.37
CA ILE A 339 -1.92 -16.86 -7.07
C ILE A 339 -2.72 -18.16 -7.05
N LYS A 340 -3.33 -18.50 -5.91
CA LYS A 340 -4.15 -19.71 -5.79
C LYS A 340 -5.39 -19.67 -6.69
N GLU A 341 -6.08 -18.55 -6.76
CA GLU A 341 -7.27 -18.39 -7.63
C GLU A 341 -6.89 -18.41 -9.11
N ILE A 342 -5.81 -17.73 -9.52
CA ILE A 342 -5.31 -17.79 -10.90
C ILE A 342 -4.99 -19.22 -11.33
N LYS A 343 -4.33 -20.01 -10.45
CA LYS A 343 -4.02 -21.41 -10.75
C LYS A 343 -5.27 -22.30 -10.90
N LYS A 344 -6.35 -22.00 -10.16
CA LYS A 344 -7.62 -22.75 -10.26
C LYS A 344 -8.42 -22.39 -11.51
N GLU A 345 -8.38 -21.14 -11.94
CA GLU A 345 -9.12 -20.65 -13.11
C GLU A 345 -8.39 -20.91 -14.43
N GLY A 346 -7.14 -21.42 -14.37
CA GLY A 346 -6.34 -21.76 -15.57
C GLY A 346 -5.91 -20.54 -16.39
N ILE A 347 -5.85 -19.34 -15.77
CA ILE A 347 -5.46 -18.06 -16.40
C ILE A 347 -3.97 -17.78 -16.20
#